data_6cd8a54284656c0322ed457020b8b983
#
_entry.id   6cd8a54284656c0322ed457020b8b983
#
_cell.length_a   1.000
_cell.length_b   1.000
_cell.length_c   1.000
_cell.angle_alpha   90.00
_cell.angle_beta   90.00
_cell.angle_gamma   90.00
#
_symmetry.space_group_name_H-M   'P 1'
#
loop_
_entity.id
_entity.type
_entity.pdbx_description
1 polymer ?
#
loop_
_entity_poly.entity_id
_entity_poly.type
_entity_poly.pdbx_seq_one_letter_code
_entity_poly.pdbx_strand_id
1 'polypeptide(L)'
;MQSLSIVVVLLANLAAKDTAVSIETPMTPPGWALAQRALLHEATEGCEDFYEHFVDERGYVKCVERWGGNDGPDDGMENFRNWTLLYSLGAPDNLLRLYRQAWEGHIKQYTEARIPSIPMVKDGMYYREFVTAFDWEHNGEGLSAFLFYGLSEPTDRRFLARVQRFSSFYMNEDAEALNYDPKHKIIRSLHNGSRGPKLSPATPEDWGGLPVEGDPHRLTRYYTASNIRGDHPLNLCACSLPMTAYLLTGEQRYQDWLLEYAGAWRDRVLANGGNIPTNIGLDGTIGGEWDGKWYGGVFGWNFWPQSSGRNYYIRGPRIAFGECILLTGDVSYAEPLRQQIENLYAASKVVDGQRLFPNKHGDDGWYGYGTGSRTDVQLDIYLWSLDPHDKRRLLDHGWIKFLDGHDPDYPLRAVQKDLTTVRKRLEGMRNDPTTPETRGSDEGQSYNPAQVTSLVNLMLGGNHPGGAGNVLHSRLRYFDPTARRSGLPDQVGALVDRIERDSVSVTLVNLDQRDGRRVVVQMGAYAEHHCVSVELDGKTTPVDATHFTVDLAPGAGAKMTILQKRYAHQPTLSLPWDRSWMLGE
;
A
#
# COMPACT_ATOMS: atom_id res chain seq x y z
N MET A 1 -7.98 39.05 55.14
CA MET A 1 -8.70 37.79 54.86
C MET A 1 -9.32 37.89 53.50
N GLN A 2 -8.66 37.41 52.51
CA GLN A 2 -9.19 37.30 51.12
C GLN A 2 -9.59 35.85 50.90
N SER A 3 -10.88 35.63 50.69
CA SER A 3 -11.45 34.31 50.39
C SER A 3 -11.12 33.92 48.96
N LEU A 4 -10.40 32.86 48.80
CA LEU A 4 -10.12 32.21 47.51
C LEU A 4 -11.30 31.29 47.17
N SER A 5 -12.11 31.65 46.20
CA SER A 5 -13.17 30.78 45.68
C SER A 5 -12.56 29.82 44.68
N ILE A 6 -12.51 28.54 45.07
CA ILE A 6 -12.12 27.45 44.18
C ILE A 6 -13.34 27.08 43.33
N VAL A 7 -13.29 27.39 42.03
CA VAL A 7 -14.26 26.88 41.03
C VAL A 7 -13.81 25.49 40.64
N VAL A 8 -14.51 24.47 41.13
CA VAL A 8 -14.36 23.08 40.67
C VAL A 8 -15.16 22.96 39.36
N VAL A 9 -14.48 22.92 38.24
CA VAL A 9 -15.09 22.56 36.96
C VAL A 9 -15.17 21.03 36.93
N LEU A 10 -16.35 20.51 37.16
CA LEU A 10 -16.66 19.11 36.88
C LEU A 10 -16.67 18.92 35.34
N LEU A 11 -15.58 18.46 34.77
CA LEU A 11 -15.57 17.86 33.46
C LEU A 11 -16.33 16.53 33.55
N ALA A 12 -17.57 16.53 33.09
CA ALA A 12 -18.32 15.31 32.86
C ALA A 12 -17.57 14.51 31.76
N ASN A 13 -16.93 13.42 32.14
CA ASN A 13 -16.49 12.40 31.20
C ASN A 13 -17.72 11.82 30.49
N LEU A 14 -18.11 12.42 29.37
CA LEU A 14 -18.99 11.80 28.38
C LEU A 14 -18.13 10.75 27.67
N ALA A 15 -18.09 9.54 28.21
CA ALA A 15 -17.72 8.38 27.39
C ALA A 15 -18.54 8.46 26.12
N ALA A 16 -17.90 8.55 24.98
CA ALA A 16 -18.58 8.58 23.68
C ALA A 16 -19.49 7.35 23.64
N LYS A 17 -20.81 7.57 23.65
CA LYS A 17 -21.78 6.48 23.50
C LYS A 17 -21.56 5.91 22.11
N ASP A 18 -21.17 4.64 22.02
CA ASP A 18 -21.19 3.92 20.76
C ASP A 18 -22.58 4.05 20.14
N THR A 19 -22.68 4.89 19.11
CA THR A 19 -23.95 5.08 18.42
C THR A 19 -24.24 3.83 17.61
N ALA A 20 -25.37 3.18 17.88
CA ALA A 20 -25.82 2.01 17.16
C ALA A 20 -26.97 2.36 16.20
N VAL A 21 -26.89 1.84 14.97
CA VAL A 21 -27.92 1.89 13.95
C VAL A 21 -28.44 0.46 13.74
N SER A 22 -29.76 0.26 13.80
CA SER A 22 -30.35 -1.07 13.61
C SER A 22 -30.94 -1.21 12.20
N ILE A 23 -30.65 -2.32 11.55
CA ILE A 23 -31.21 -2.72 10.25
C ILE A 23 -32.00 -4.00 10.45
N GLU A 24 -33.33 -3.91 10.28
CA GLU A 24 -34.28 -5.02 10.48
C GLU A 24 -35.03 -5.40 9.20
N THR A 25 -34.91 -4.60 8.14
CA THR A 25 -35.60 -4.81 6.86
C THR A 25 -35.08 -6.07 6.18
N PRO A 26 -35.90 -7.09 5.94
CA PRO A 26 -35.47 -8.28 5.21
C PRO A 26 -34.98 -7.94 3.81
N MET A 27 -33.85 -8.53 3.41
CA MET A 27 -33.26 -8.34 2.08
C MET A 27 -32.96 -9.70 1.45
N THR A 28 -33.46 -9.92 0.23
CA THR A 28 -33.04 -11.07 -0.56
C THR A 28 -31.50 -10.98 -0.78
N PRO A 29 -30.73 -12.05 -0.49
CA PRO A 29 -29.31 -12.04 -0.65
C PRO A 29 -28.87 -11.56 -2.04
N PRO A 30 -28.18 -10.39 -2.17
CA PRO A 30 -27.75 -9.90 -3.46
C PRO A 30 -26.62 -10.77 -4.03
N GLY A 31 -26.60 -10.98 -5.35
CA GLY A 31 -25.56 -11.79 -6.01
C GLY A 31 -24.14 -11.31 -5.75
N TRP A 32 -23.93 -9.99 -5.65
CA TRP A 32 -22.62 -9.41 -5.32
C TRP A 32 -22.17 -9.78 -3.90
N ALA A 33 -23.08 -9.84 -2.92
CA ALA A 33 -22.74 -10.18 -1.54
C ALA A 33 -22.37 -11.66 -1.41
N LEU A 34 -23.12 -12.54 -2.07
CA LEU A 34 -22.78 -13.97 -2.15
C LEU A 34 -21.42 -14.17 -2.80
N ALA A 35 -21.15 -13.46 -3.89
CA ALA A 35 -19.87 -13.54 -4.59
C ALA A 35 -18.70 -13.00 -3.75
N GLN A 36 -18.88 -11.91 -2.97
CA GLN A 36 -17.87 -11.39 -2.04
C GLN A 36 -17.49 -12.44 -1.00
N ARG A 37 -18.48 -13.09 -0.38
CA ARG A 37 -18.22 -14.15 0.61
C ARG A 37 -17.51 -15.35 -0.03
N ALA A 38 -17.95 -15.75 -1.22
CA ALA A 38 -17.27 -16.80 -1.98
C ALA A 38 -15.80 -16.43 -2.28
N LEU A 39 -15.53 -15.19 -2.68
CA LEU A 39 -14.17 -14.73 -2.96
C LEU A 39 -13.28 -14.76 -1.71
N LEU A 40 -13.77 -14.25 -0.57
CA LEU A 40 -13.04 -14.28 0.69
C LEU A 40 -12.70 -15.72 1.11
N HIS A 41 -13.64 -16.65 0.91
CA HIS A 41 -13.48 -18.06 1.27
C HIS A 41 -12.52 -18.78 0.31
N GLU A 42 -12.82 -18.76 -1.00
CA GLU A 42 -12.00 -19.45 -2.01
C GLU A 42 -10.57 -18.92 -2.07
N ALA A 43 -10.38 -17.60 -1.90
CA ALA A 43 -9.03 -17.02 -1.83
C ALA A 43 -8.28 -17.48 -0.58
N THR A 44 -8.97 -17.65 0.57
CA THR A 44 -8.33 -18.14 1.80
C THR A 44 -7.94 -19.61 1.67
N GLU A 45 -8.85 -20.47 1.22
CA GLU A 45 -8.55 -21.89 0.95
C GLU A 45 -7.40 -22.00 -0.07
N GLY A 46 -7.43 -21.17 -1.11
CA GLY A 46 -6.35 -21.09 -2.08
C GLY A 46 -5.01 -20.68 -1.48
N CYS A 47 -5.01 -19.78 -0.48
CA CYS A 47 -3.79 -19.42 0.24
C CYS A 47 -3.27 -20.57 1.11
N GLU A 48 -4.15 -21.41 1.66
CA GLU A 48 -3.76 -22.65 2.36
C GLU A 48 -3.07 -23.63 1.40
N ASP A 49 -3.72 -23.91 0.26
CA ASP A 49 -3.15 -24.77 -0.81
C ASP A 49 -1.79 -24.20 -1.28
N PHE A 50 -1.71 -22.88 -1.47
CA PHE A 50 -0.47 -22.18 -1.85
C PHE A 50 0.63 -22.37 -0.81
N TYR A 51 0.29 -22.23 0.47
CA TYR A 51 1.24 -22.40 1.56
C TYR A 51 1.79 -23.84 1.59
N GLU A 52 0.93 -24.83 1.52
CA GLU A 52 1.32 -26.25 1.49
C GLU A 52 2.22 -26.57 0.29
N HIS A 53 1.96 -25.95 -0.87
CA HIS A 53 2.72 -26.18 -2.09
C HIS A 53 4.10 -25.50 -2.06
N PHE A 54 4.18 -24.22 -1.65
CA PHE A 54 5.38 -23.41 -1.81
C PHE A 54 6.17 -23.18 -0.52
N VAL A 55 5.66 -23.57 0.65
CA VAL A 55 6.31 -23.30 1.94
C VAL A 55 6.54 -24.62 2.69
N ASP A 56 7.65 -24.74 3.38
CA ASP A 56 7.95 -25.91 4.21
C ASP A 56 7.46 -25.72 5.66
N GLU A 57 7.63 -26.77 6.49
CA GLU A 57 7.23 -26.76 7.90
C GLU A 57 7.92 -25.70 8.76
N ARG A 58 9.08 -25.20 8.34
CA ARG A 58 9.82 -24.10 8.99
C ARG A 58 9.27 -22.72 8.63
N GLY A 59 8.39 -22.64 7.63
CA GLY A 59 7.92 -21.40 7.03
C GLY A 59 8.86 -20.87 5.94
N TYR A 60 9.80 -21.67 5.44
CA TYR A 60 10.73 -21.29 4.38
C TYR A 60 10.07 -21.52 3.00
N VAL A 61 10.29 -20.58 2.10
CA VAL A 61 9.89 -20.75 0.71
C VAL A 61 10.73 -21.89 0.10
N LYS A 62 10.06 -22.84 -0.55
CA LYS A 62 10.69 -23.96 -1.26
C LYS A 62 11.29 -23.46 -2.58
N CYS A 63 12.48 -22.90 -2.51
CA CYS A 63 13.21 -22.34 -3.65
C CYS A 63 14.69 -22.74 -3.60
N VAL A 64 15.47 -22.30 -4.57
CA VAL A 64 16.92 -22.56 -4.62
C VAL A 64 17.60 -22.12 -3.33
N GLU A 65 18.53 -22.93 -2.83
CA GLU A 65 19.18 -22.67 -1.53
C GLU A 65 20.07 -21.44 -1.55
N ARG A 66 20.69 -21.18 -2.69
CA ARG A 66 21.60 -20.05 -2.82
C ARG A 66 20.85 -18.83 -3.36
N TRP A 67 21.37 -17.68 -2.97
CA TRP A 67 20.90 -16.38 -3.42
C TRP A 67 20.81 -16.22 -4.94
N GLY A 68 21.51 -17.02 -5.70
CA GLY A 68 21.58 -16.98 -7.15
C GLY A 68 20.28 -17.05 -7.95
N GLY A 69 19.16 -17.29 -7.30
CA GLY A 69 17.83 -17.20 -7.92
C GLY A 69 17.03 -16.00 -7.43
N ASN A 70 17.62 -15.18 -6.56
CA ASN A 70 16.95 -14.13 -5.84
C ASN A 70 17.66 -12.79 -6.09
N ASP A 71 16.95 -11.70 -6.20
CA ASP A 71 17.54 -10.38 -6.40
C ASP A 71 17.32 -9.40 -5.23
N GLY A 72 16.63 -9.83 -4.18
CA GLY A 72 16.49 -9.09 -2.94
C GLY A 72 15.92 -9.92 -1.78
N PRO A 73 15.94 -9.41 -0.55
CA PRO A 73 15.36 -10.11 0.61
C PRO A 73 13.83 -10.12 0.58
N ASP A 74 13.22 -9.28 -0.22
CA ASP A 74 11.80 -9.15 -0.39
C ASP A 74 11.18 -10.24 -1.28
N ASP A 75 11.94 -10.85 -2.18
CA ASP A 75 11.49 -11.89 -3.10
C ASP A 75 10.62 -12.96 -2.43
N GLY A 76 11.08 -13.49 -1.30
CA GLY A 76 10.32 -14.50 -0.57
C GLY A 76 8.96 -14.00 -0.09
N MET A 77 8.84 -12.71 0.25
CA MET A 77 7.61 -12.11 0.75
C MET A 77 6.68 -11.61 -0.35
N GLU A 78 7.16 -11.44 -1.56
CA GLU A 78 6.31 -11.13 -2.70
C GLU A 78 5.23 -12.22 -2.94
N ASN A 79 5.53 -13.45 -2.58
CA ASN A 79 4.60 -14.57 -2.63
C ASN A 79 3.36 -14.37 -1.75
N PHE A 80 3.44 -13.54 -0.72
CA PHE A 80 2.37 -13.33 0.27
C PHE A 80 1.69 -11.97 0.12
N ARG A 81 1.85 -11.30 -1.02
CA ARG A 81 1.17 -10.03 -1.30
C ARG A 81 -0.33 -10.16 -1.09
N ASN A 82 -0.92 -9.16 -0.45
CA ASN A 82 -2.35 -9.07 -0.13
C ASN A 82 -2.89 -10.00 0.96
N TRP A 83 -2.12 -10.94 1.52
CA TRP A 83 -2.65 -11.87 2.52
C TRP A 83 -3.18 -11.15 3.77
N THR A 84 -2.41 -10.21 4.31
CA THR A 84 -2.82 -9.43 5.49
C THR A 84 -3.95 -8.44 5.15
N LEU A 85 -3.99 -7.91 3.94
CA LEU A 85 -5.10 -7.08 3.47
C LEU A 85 -6.37 -7.92 3.28
N LEU A 86 -6.29 -9.12 2.68
CA LEU A 86 -7.41 -10.05 2.55
C LEU A 86 -7.99 -10.42 3.92
N TYR A 87 -7.12 -10.68 4.91
CA TYR A 87 -7.56 -10.90 6.28
C TYR A 87 -8.30 -9.69 6.85
N SER A 88 -7.78 -8.48 6.66
CA SER A 88 -8.40 -7.25 7.17
C SER A 88 -9.74 -6.91 6.49
N LEU A 89 -10.10 -7.59 5.40
CA LEU A 89 -11.40 -7.50 4.75
C LEU A 89 -12.43 -8.48 5.31
N GLY A 90 -12.02 -9.47 6.09
CA GLY A 90 -12.90 -10.46 6.72
C GLY A 90 -12.63 -11.92 6.33
N ALA A 91 -11.44 -12.21 5.80
CA ALA A 91 -10.99 -13.59 5.59
C ALA A 91 -10.78 -14.32 6.94
N PRO A 92 -10.87 -15.66 6.99
CA PRO A 92 -10.70 -16.46 8.21
C PRO A 92 -9.34 -16.31 8.91
N ASP A 93 -9.29 -16.60 10.22
CA ASP A 93 -8.12 -16.36 11.10
C ASP A 93 -6.88 -17.19 10.74
N ASN A 94 -7.06 -18.34 10.14
CA ASN A 94 -5.96 -19.20 9.72
C ASN A 94 -5.04 -18.51 8.70
N LEU A 95 -5.57 -17.64 7.85
CA LEU A 95 -4.77 -16.87 6.89
C LEU A 95 -3.70 -16.00 7.59
N LEU A 96 -4.09 -15.28 8.66
CA LEU A 96 -3.13 -14.46 9.40
C LEU A 96 -2.10 -15.30 10.14
N ARG A 97 -2.49 -16.48 10.64
CA ARG A 97 -1.57 -17.45 11.26
C ARG A 97 -0.52 -17.95 10.25
N LEU A 98 -0.94 -18.31 9.04
CA LEU A 98 -0.03 -18.74 7.97
C LEU A 98 0.92 -17.61 7.55
N TYR A 99 0.39 -16.40 7.41
CA TYR A 99 1.22 -15.24 7.11
C TYR A 99 2.31 -15.01 8.18
N ARG A 100 1.95 -15.04 9.47
CA ARG A 100 2.93 -14.91 10.57
C ARG A 100 4.02 -15.98 10.50
N GLN A 101 3.63 -17.22 10.22
CA GLN A 101 4.58 -18.33 10.07
C GLN A 101 5.51 -18.12 8.87
N ALA A 102 4.96 -17.67 7.74
CA ALA A 102 5.74 -17.34 6.55
C ALA A 102 6.73 -16.19 6.81
N TRP A 103 6.30 -15.11 7.48
CA TRP A 103 7.16 -13.98 7.81
C TRP A 103 8.34 -14.40 8.71
N GLU A 104 8.08 -15.13 9.79
CA GLU A 104 9.13 -15.59 10.70
C GLU A 104 10.07 -16.61 10.02
N GLY A 105 9.52 -17.46 9.16
CA GLY A 105 10.29 -18.39 8.34
C GLY A 105 11.19 -17.67 7.34
N HIS A 106 10.63 -16.69 6.63
CA HIS A 106 11.34 -15.84 5.69
C HIS A 106 12.55 -15.15 6.35
N ILE A 107 12.35 -14.49 7.49
CA ILE A 107 13.44 -13.82 8.21
C ILE A 107 14.57 -14.80 8.60
N LYS A 108 14.24 -16.03 8.99
CA LYS A 108 15.23 -17.08 9.28
C LYS A 108 15.93 -17.54 8.01
N GLN A 109 15.18 -17.85 6.96
CA GLN A 109 15.72 -18.33 5.69
C GLN A 109 16.75 -17.38 5.12
N TYR A 110 16.46 -16.08 5.11
CA TYR A 110 17.37 -15.07 4.58
C TYR A 110 18.52 -14.73 5.55
N THR A 111 18.37 -14.95 6.86
CA THR A 111 19.49 -14.91 7.81
C THR A 111 20.49 -16.03 7.54
N GLU A 112 20.01 -17.19 7.11
CA GLU A 112 20.82 -18.36 6.77
C GLU A 112 21.34 -18.34 5.34
N ALA A 113 20.80 -17.45 4.48
CA ALA A 113 21.22 -17.29 3.10
C ALA A 113 22.72 -16.92 3.01
N ARG A 114 23.46 -17.70 2.23
CA ARG A 114 24.91 -17.58 2.15
C ARG A 114 25.33 -16.57 1.10
N ILE A 115 25.33 -15.32 1.46
CA ILE A 115 26.07 -14.29 0.72
C ILE A 115 27.34 -13.95 1.50
N PRO A 116 28.53 -14.15 0.90
CA PRO A 116 29.80 -14.05 1.64
C PRO A 116 30.08 -12.67 2.26
N SER A 117 29.54 -11.59 1.71
CA SER A 117 29.92 -10.24 2.08
C SER A 117 28.83 -9.42 2.76
N ILE A 118 27.55 -9.78 2.61
CA ILE A 118 26.43 -8.97 3.12
C ILE A 118 25.30 -9.85 3.64
N PRO A 119 24.95 -9.70 4.91
CA PRO A 119 23.75 -10.33 5.43
C PRO A 119 22.51 -9.66 4.85
N MET A 120 21.61 -10.45 4.27
CA MET A 120 20.32 -9.98 3.75
C MET A 120 19.40 -9.55 4.87
N VAL A 121 19.44 -10.31 5.97
CA VAL A 121 18.66 -10.07 7.18
C VAL A 121 19.60 -10.09 8.38
N LYS A 122 19.45 -9.11 9.26
CA LYS A 122 20.19 -9.00 10.50
C LYS A 122 19.25 -8.57 11.62
N ASP A 123 19.39 -9.18 12.78
CA ASP A 123 18.63 -8.84 13.99
C ASP A 123 17.10 -8.94 13.78
N GLY A 124 16.66 -9.87 12.91
CA GLY A 124 15.26 -10.13 12.62
C GLY A 124 14.58 -9.13 11.70
N MET A 125 15.37 -8.34 10.95
CA MET A 125 14.89 -7.37 9.96
C MET A 125 15.77 -7.40 8.71
N TYR A 126 15.27 -6.90 7.58
CA TYR A 126 16.05 -6.69 6.39
C TYR A 126 17.27 -5.84 6.70
N TYR A 127 18.39 -6.19 6.06
CA TYR A 127 19.61 -5.45 6.28
C TYR A 127 19.48 -4.02 5.74
N ARG A 128 20.02 -3.06 6.47
CA ARG A 128 19.89 -1.62 6.19
C ARG A 128 20.57 -1.12 4.92
N GLU A 129 21.44 -1.92 4.33
CA GLU A 129 22.13 -1.63 3.08
C GLU A 129 22.32 -2.89 2.25
N PHE A 130 22.08 -2.77 0.94
CA PHE A 130 22.50 -3.74 -0.06
C PHE A 130 23.81 -3.30 -0.73
N VAL A 131 24.55 -4.25 -1.28
CA VAL A 131 25.76 -3.96 -2.08
C VAL A 131 25.42 -3.40 -3.43
N THR A 132 24.27 -3.76 -3.94
CA THR A 132 23.74 -3.28 -5.21
C THR A 132 23.03 -1.94 -5.03
N ALA A 133 22.73 -1.27 -6.11
CA ALA A 133 22.14 0.05 -6.10
C ALA A 133 20.60 0.07 -5.97
N PHE A 134 19.99 -1.02 -5.63
CA PHE A 134 18.54 -1.17 -5.62
C PHE A 134 17.96 -1.11 -4.22
N ASP A 135 18.23 -0.05 -3.51
CA ASP A 135 17.87 0.07 -2.10
C ASP A 135 16.38 -0.22 -1.85
N TRP A 136 15.49 0.44 -2.57
CA TRP A 136 14.05 0.26 -2.37
C TRP A 136 13.36 -0.65 -3.37
N GLU A 137 13.98 -1.06 -4.44
CA GLU A 137 13.45 -2.13 -5.27
C GLU A 137 13.46 -3.44 -4.49
N HIS A 138 14.62 -3.78 -3.92
CA HIS A 138 14.84 -5.06 -3.25
C HIS A 138 14.63 -5.06 -1.73
N ASN A 139 14.27 -3.95 -1.15
CA ASN A 139 13.81 -3.86 0.25
C ASN A 139 12.31 -3.64 0.36
N GLY A 140 11.66 -3.12 -0.66
CA GLY A 140 10.30 -2.58 -0.59
C GLY A 140 9.23 -3.43 -1.26
N GLU A 141 9.54 -4.19 -2.29
CA GLU A 141 8.51 -4.87 -3.10
C GLU A 141 7.66 -5.87 -2.32
N GLY A 142 8.25 -6.61 -1.38
CA GLY A 142 7.55 -7.56 -0.52
C GLY A 142 6.94 -6.97 0.76
N LEU A 143 7.18 -5.68 1.06
CA LEU A 143 6.80 -5.10 2.36
C LEU A 143 5.31 -4.76 2.51
N SER A 144 4.53 -4.72 1.44
CA SER A 144 3.11 -4.35 1.55
C SER A 144 2.34 -5.25 2.52
N ALA A 145 2.55 -6.58 2.46
CA ALA A 145 1.90 -7.51 3.38
C ALA A 145 2.37 -7.32 4.83
N PHE A 146 3.66 -6.99 5.03
CA PHE A 146 4.20 -6.66 6.35
C PHE A 146 3.56 -5.39 6.91
N LEU A 147 3.46 -4.32 6.14
CA LEU A 147 2.88 -3.05 6.61
C LEU A 147 1.38 -3.16 6.85
N PHE A 148 0.63 -3.88 5.99
CA PHE A 148 -0.80 -4.13 6.19
C PHE A 148 -1.13 -5.09 7.34
N TYR A 149 -0.14 -5.80 7.86
CA TYR A 149 -0.30 -6.54 9.11
C TYR A 149 -0.79 -5.65 10.26
N GLY A 150 -0.34 -4.38 10.30
CA GLY A 150 -0.81 -3.38 11.25
C GLY A 150 -2.30 -3.08 11.18
N LEU A 151 -2.97 -3.28 10.02
CA LEU A 151 -4.43 -3.16 9.93
C LEU A 151 -5.15 -4.22 10.78
N SER A 152 -4.53 -5.34 11.07
CA SER A 152 -5.13 -6.47 11.78
C SER A 152 -4.66 -6.60 13.22
N GLU A 153 -3.37 -6.37 13.45
CA GLU A 153 -2.72 -6.62 14.74
C GLU A 153 -1.86 -5.41 15.18
N PRO A 154 -2.46 -4.23 15.36
CA PRO A 154 -1.71 -3.02 15.70
C PRO A 154 -1.07 -3.07 17.11
N THR A 155 -1.51 -4.00 17.96
CA THR A 155 -0.99 -4.19 19.32
C THR A 155 0.16 -5.19 19.43
N ASP A 156 0.56 -5.80 18.32
CA ASP A 156 1.70 -6.71 18.27
C ASP A 156 3.01 -5.94 18.52
N ARG A 157 3.60 -6.14 19.71
CA ARG A 157 4.83 -5.45 20.12
C ARG A 157 6.05 -5.80 19.26
N ARG A 158 6.09 -7.03 18.71
CA ARG A 158 7.18 -7.44 17.82
C ARG A 158 7.08 -6.71 16.48
N PHE A 159 5.89 -6.60 15.95
CA PHE A 159 5.63 -5.83 14.74
C PHE A 159 6.01 -4.35 14.94
N LEU A 160 5.54 -3.73 16.01
CA LEU A 160 5.90 -2.35 16.35
C LEU A 160 7.41 -2.16 16.42
N ALA A 161 8.11 -3.01 17.17
CA ALA A 161 9.56 -2.93 17.32
C ALA A 161 10.30 -3.05 15.97
N ARG A 162 9.81 -3.91 15.06
CA ARG A 162 10.36 -4.07 13.70
C ARG A 162 10.12 -2.84 12.84
N VAL A 163 8.90 -2.29 12.84
CA VAL A 163 8.58 -1.07 12.09
C VAL A 163 9.44 0.10 12.56
N GLN A 164 9.57 0.30 13.87
CA GLN A 164 10.42 1.35 14.44
C GLN A 164 11.90 1.13 14.09
N ARG A 165 12.38 -0.10 14.19
CA ARG A 165 13.77 -0.44 13.85
C ARG A 165 14.05 -0.19 12.37
N PHE A 166 13.13 -0.57 11.48
CA PHE A 166 13.33 -0.36 10.04
C PHE A 166 13.24 1.13 9.68
N SER A 167 12.31 1.87 10.26
CA SER A 167 12.23 3.33 10.08
C SER A 167 13.54 4.02 10.50
N SER A 168 14.18 3.55 11.58
CA SER A 168 15.42 4.13 12.10
C SER A 168 16.58 4.14 11.09
N PHE A 169 16.59 3.21 10.13
CA PHE A 169 17.61 3.15 9.08
C PHE A 169 17.54 4.33 8.09
N TYR A 170 16.37 4.97 7.98
CA TYR A 170 16.13 6.09 7.07
C TYR A 170 15.96 7.42 7.80
N MET A 171 15.96 7.43 9.14
CA MET A 171 15.79 8.62 9.97
C MET A 171 17.07 9.03 10.72
N ASN A 172 18.21 8.43 10.38
CA ASN A 172 19.50 8.63 11.07
C ASN A 172 19.49 8.29 12.57
N GLU A 173 18.61 7.39 13.00
CA GLU A 173 18.53 6.93 14.39
C GLU A 173 19.45 5.72 14.65
N ASP A 174 19.91 5.07 13.59
CA ASP A 174 20.95 4.04 13.66
C ASP A 174 22.29 4.64 13.21
N ALA A 175 23.27 4.65 14.11
CA ALA A 175 24.58 5.22 13.83
C ALA A 175 25.35 4.52 12.68
N GLU A 176 24.98 3.26 12.37
CA GLU A 176 25.55 2.51 11.25
C GLU A 176 24.70 2.63 9.96
N ALA A 177 23.59 3.37 9.98
CA ALA A 177 22.66 3.54 8.85
C ALA A 177 22.26 5.01 8.68
N LEU A 178 23.24 5.89 8.47
CA LEU A 178 23.02 7.33 8.25
C LEU A 178 22.62 7.58 6.78
N ASN A 179 21.49 7.01 6.35
CA ASN A 179 21.04 7.04 4.96
C ASN A 179 20.40 8.36 4.54
N TYR A 180 19.94 9.18 5.47
CA TYR A 180 19.29 10.46 5.18
C TYR A 180 20.27 11.63 5.35
N ASP A 181 20.26 12.53 4.39
CA ASP A 181 20.95 13.83 4.49
C ASP A 181 19.93 14.93 4.81
N PRO A 182 19.86 15.40 6.06
CA PRO A 182 18.87 16.41 6.46
C PRO A 182 19.16 17.79 5.87
N LYS A 183 20.40 18.07 5.47
CA LYS A 183 20.76 19.35 4.84
C LYS A 183 20.14 19.48 3.45
N HIS A 184 20.24 18.42 2.66
CA HIS A 184 19.75 18.41 1.29
C HIS A 184 18.41 17.68 1.14
N LYS A 185 17.89 17.06 2.23
CA LYS A 185 16.61 16.31 2.28
C LYS A 185 16.58 15.24 1.19
N ILE A 186 17.55 14.36 1.22
CA ILE A 186 17.71 13.24 0.29
C ILE A 186 18.02 11.95 1.05
N ILE A 187 17.54 10.84 0.55
CA ILE A 187 18.05 9.51 0.89
C ILE A 187 19.20 9.22 -0.07
N ARG A 188 20.40 9.01 0.49
CA ARG A 188 21.56 8.68 -0.30
C ARG A 188 21.43 7.25 -0.83
N SER A 189 21.69 7.07 -2.12
CA SER A 189 21.68 5.74 -2.72
C SER A 189 22.75 4.84 -2.06
N LEU A 190 22.63 3.54 -2.28
CA LEU A 190 23.57 2.54 -1.77
C LEU A 190 25.03 2.81 -2.12
N HIS A 191 25.29 3.37 -3.29
CA HIS A 191 26.64 3.78 -3.68
C HIS A 191 27.24 4.87 -2.79
N ASN A 192 26.38 5.62 -2.09
CA ASN A 192 26.76 6.72 -1.22
C ASN A 192 26.12 6.62 0.17
N GLY A 193 25.59 5.46 0.53
CA GLY A 193 24.89 5.25 1.79
C GLY A 193 25.69 5.62 3.03
N SER A 194 25.31 5.15 4.19
CA SER A 194 25.90 5.47 5.49
C SER A 194 27.43 5.29 5.56
N ARG A 195 27.98 4.46 4.69
CA ARG A 195 29.44 4.17 4.62
C ARG A 195 30.20 4.96 3.58
N GLY A 196 29.55 5.92 2.92
CA GLY A 196 30.14 6.70 1.85
C GLY A 196 30.10 5.97 0.48
N PRO A 197 30.77 6.53 -0.54
CA PRO A 197 30.74 5.97 -1.88
C PRO A 197 31.26 4.54 -1.92
N LYS A 198 30.54 3.63 -2.53
CA LYS A 198 31.06 2.28 -2.81
C LYS A 198 32.04 2.33 -3.95
N LEU A 199 33.25 1.93 -3.65
CA LEU A 199 34.36 1.89 -4.62
C LEU A 199 34.41 0.56 -5.36
N SER A 200 33.85 -0.50 -4.76
CA SER A 200 33.81 -1.83 -5.38
C SER A 200 32.53 -1.98 -6.19
N PRO A 201 32.64 -2.27 -7.49
CA PRO A 201 31.46 -2.61 -8.28
C PRO A 201 30.81 -3.88 -7.77
N ALA A 202 29.49 -3.99 -7.92
CA ALA A 202 28.75 -5.21 -7.63
C ALA A 202 29.30 -6.38 -8.46
N THR A 203 29.54 -7.51 -7.81
CA THR A 203 29.96 -8.75 -8.47
C THR A 203 28.73 -9.63 -8.75
N PRO A 204 28.85 -10.67 -9.59
CA PRO A 204 27.79 -11.66 -9.75
C PRO A 204 27.36 -12.31 -8.42
N GLU A 205 28.28 -12.43 -7.46
CA GLU A 205 28.00 -12.96 -6.13
C GLU A 205 27.16 -11.97 -5.30
N ASP A 206 27.34 -10.68 -5.49
CA ASP A 206 26.53 -9.64 -4.83
C ASP A 206 25.06 -9.64 -5.34
N TRP A 207 24.85 -10.16 -6.53
CA TRP A 207 23.53 -10.44 -7.12
C TRP A 207 23.08 -11.88 -6.92
N GLY A 208 23.58 -12.54 -5.91
CA GLY A 208 23.21 -13.91 -5.65
C GLY A 208 23.79 -14.92 -6.63
N GLY A 209 24.82 -14.54 -7.36
CA GLY A 209 25.58 -15.43 -8.22
C GLY A 209 24.82 -15.88 -9.46
N LEU A 210 23.80 -15.14 -9.91
CA LEU A 210 23.22 -15.38 -11.23
C LEU A 210 24.28 -15.08 -12.29
N PRO A 211 24.75 -16.10 -13.05
CA PRO A 211 25.58 -15.83 -14.19
C PRO A 211 24.73 -15.04 -15.20
N VAL A 212 25.10 -13.79 -15.44
CA VAL A 212 24.58 -13.08 -16.61
C VAL A 212 25.20 -13.78 -17.81
N GLU A 213 24.40 -14.55 -18.54
CA GLU A 213 24.84 -15.32 -19.69
C GLU A 213 25.70 -14.45 -20.61
N GLY A 214 26.96 -14.82 -20.80
CA GLY A 214 27.89 -14.19 -21.72
C GLY A 214 28.73 -13.02 -21.19
N ASP A 215 28.38 -12.39 -20.05
CA ASP A 215 29.17 -11.27 -19.50
C ASP A 215 28.98 -11.09 -17.98
N PRO A 216 29.81 -11.69 -17.15
CA PRO A 216 29.72 -11.62 -15.69
C PRO A 216 29.88 -10.18 -15.13
N HIS A 217 30.42 -9.25 -15.91
CA HIS A 217 30.63 -7.88 -15.49
C HIS A 217 29.60 -6.90 -16.07
N ARG A 218 28.59 -7.39 -16.76
CA ARG A 218 27.59 -6.54 -17.43
C ARG A 218 26.84 -5.65 -16.44
N LEU A 219 26.33 -6.21 -15.36
CA LEU A 219 25.61 -5.46 -14.33
C LEU A 219 26.53 -4.44 -13.64
N THR A 220 27.76 -4.85 -13.29
CA THR A 220 28.76 -3.96 -12.71
C THR A 220 29.03 -2.75 -13.59
N ARG A 221 29.29 -2.97 -14.89
CA ARG A 221 29.52 -1.88 -15.83
C ARG A 221 28.29 -0.99 -15.98
N TYR A 222 27.10 -1.59 -15.99
CA TYR A 222 25.86 -0.86 -16.09
C TYR A 222 25.66 0.08 -14.89
N TYR A 223 25.77 -0.41 -13.67
CA TYR A 223 25.60 0.44 -12.47
C TYR A 223 26.67 1.50 -12.36
N THR A 224 27.91 1.18 -12.73
CA THR A 224 28.98 2.18 -12.79
C THR A 224 28.68 3.27 -13.82
N ALA A 225 28.16 2.89 -14.98
CA ALA A 225 27.82 3.82 -16.05
C ALA A 225 26.52 4.62 -15.78
N SER A 226 25.60 4.05 -15.01
CA SER A 226 24.30 4.69 -14.74
C SER A 226 24.37 5.76 -13.65
N ASN A 227 25.51 5.90 -12.97
CA ASN A 227 25.74 6.93 -11.97
C ASN A 227 24.60 7.06 -10.94
N ILE A 228 24.36 6.01 -10.17
CA ILE A 228 23.26 5.91 -9.21
C ILE A 228 23.53 6.57 -7.86
N ARG A 229 24.36 7.59 -7.85
CA ARG A 229 24.64 8.41 -6.67
C ARG A 229 23.52 9.42 -6.43
N GLY A 230 23.31 9.74 -5.17
CA GLY A 230 22.27 10.68 -4.77
C GLY A 230 20.93 10.00 -4.59
N ASP A 231 19.85 10.75 -4.74
CA ASP A 231 18.48 10.28 -4.50
C ASP A 231 17.75 10.01 -5.81
N HIS A 232 16.78 9.10 -5.77
CA HIS A 232 15.92 8.76 -6.89
C HIS A 232 14.47 8.52 -6.41
N PRO A 233 13.46 8.63 -7.30
CA PRO A 233 12.06 8.65 -6.87
C PRO A 233 11.58 7.35 -6.20
N LEU A 234 12.24 6.21 -6.43
CA LEU A 234 11.87 4.95 -5.78
C LEU A 234 12.16 4.98 -4.27
N ASN A 235 13.17 5.75 -3.82
CA ASN A 235 13.47 5.91 -2.39
C ASN A 235 12.30 6.54 -1.59
N LEU A 236 11.37 7.22 -2.25
CA LEU A 236 10.15 7.71 -1.60
C LEU A 236 9.25 6.58 -1.06
N CYS A 237 9.43 5.34 -1.50
CA CYS A 237 8.77 4.20 -0.88
C CYS A 237 9.16 4.01 0.58
N ALA A 238 10.35 4.51 1.00
CA ALA A 238 10.79 4.49 2.39
C ALA A 238 9.83 5.22 3.34
N CYS A 239 9.05 6.19 2.83
CA CYS A 239 8.05 6.92 3.60
C CYS A 239 7.04 5.99 4.28
N SER A 240 6.74 4.83 3.68
CA SER A 240 5.80 3.86 4.24
C SER A 240 6.20 3.31 5.62
N LEU A 241 7.49 3.30 5.94
CA LEU A 241 7.99 2.85 7.24
C LEU A 241 7.69 3.85 8.36
N PRO A 242 8.15 5.13 8.31
CA PRO A 242 7.77 6.12 9.31
C PRO A 242 6.27 6.42 9.29
N MET A 243 5.58 6.30 8.14
CA MET A 243 4.12 6.38 8.10
C MET A 243 3.48 5.30 8.98
N THR A 244 3.88 4.05 8.83
CA THR A 244 3.36 2.95 9.64
C THR A 244 3.73 3.11 11.12
N ALA A 245 4.95 3.56 11.43
CA ALA A 245 5.38 3.87 12.79
C ALA A 245 4.50 4.97 13.41
N TYR A 246 4.20 6.03 12.67
CA TYR A 246 3.28 7.09 13.11
C TYR A 246 1.88 6.55 13.38
N LEU A 247 1.33 5.77 12.47
CA LEU A 247 -0.01 5.16 12.62
C LEU A 247 -0.13 4.26 13.85
N LEU A 248 0.98 3.66 14.29
CA LEU A 248 1.05 2.79 15.47
C LEU A 248 1.27 3.56 16.78
N THR A 249 2.03 4.67 16.74
CA THR A 249 2.53 5.34 17.96
C THR A 249 1.99 6.73 18.16
N GLY A 250 1.63 7.44 17.09
CA GLY A 250 1.31 8.87 17.12
C GLY A 250 2.53 9.78 17.36
N GLU A 251 3.76 9.24 17.33
CA GLU A 251 4.96 10.03 17.59
C GLU A 251 5.26 11.03 16.46
N GLN A 252 5.24 12.32 16.79
CA GLN A 252 5.36 13.44 15.84
C GLN A 252 6.62 13.39 14.96
N ARG A 253 7.74 12.84 15.46
CA ARG A 253 9.00 12.74 14.71
C ARG A 253 8.88 11.99 13.38
N TYR A 254 8.00 10.98 13.31
CA TYR A 254 7.77 10.21 12.08
C TYR A 254 7.03 11.05 11.04
N GLN A 255 6.01 11.79 11.46
CA GLN A 255 5.28 12.72 10.61
C GLN A 255 6.18 13.86 10.11
N ASP A 256 6.98 14.45 11.00
CA ASP A 256 7.88 15.56 10.65
C ASP A 256 8.90 15.14 9.60
N TRP A 257 9.53 13.98 9.77
CA TRP A 257 10.49 13.45 8.80
C TRP A 257 9.84 13.19 7.44
N LEU A 258 8.67 12.54 7.44
CA LEU A 258 7.95 12.21 6.22
C LEU A 258 7.57 13.47 5.43
N LEU A 259 6.98 14.45 6.10
CA LEU A 259 6.59 15.71 5.48
C LEU A 259 7.78 16.53 4.99
N GLU A 260 8.91 16.49 5.70
CA GLU A 260 10.17 17.14 5.27
C GLU A 260 10.69 16.49 3.98
N TYR A 261 10.85 15.18 3.98
CA TYR A 261 11.43 14.45 2.84
C TYR A 261 10.51 14.48 1.61
N ALA A 262 9.24 14.12 1.77
CA ALA A 262 8.27 14.14 0.67
C ALA A 262 7.99 15.57 0.19
N GLY A 263 7.97 16.57 1.10
CA GLY A 263 7.83 17.99 0.75
C GLY A 263 8.97 18.48 -0.14
N ALA A 264 10.22 18.09 0.16
CA ALA A 264 11.37 18.42 -0.69
C ALA A 264 11.25 17.80 -2.09
N TRP A 265 10.75 16.57 -2.19
CA TRP A 265 10.49 15.93 -3.47
C TRP A 265 9.36 16.62 -4.25
N ARG A 266 8.26 16.99 -3.58
CA ARG A 266 7.17 17.78 -4.18
C ARG A 266 7.73 19.05 -4.82
N ASP A 267 8.53 19.81 -4.08
CA ASP A 267 9.09 21.08 -4.55
C ASP A 267 10.04 20.86 -5.75
N ARG A 268 10.82 19.78 -5.76
CA ARG A 268 11.68 19.40 -6.90
C ARG A 268 10.87 19.05 -8.15
N VAL A 269 9.79 18.29 -8.00
CA VAL A 269 8.91 17.96 -9.13
C VAL A 269 8.30 19.21 -9.74
N LEU A 270 7.77 20.12 -8.90
CA LEU A 270 7.18 21.38 -9.35
C LEU A 270 8.23 22.28 -10.02
N ALA A 271 9.45 22.39 -9.44
CA ALA A 271 10.56 23.14 -10.02
C ALA A 271 11.04 22.55 -11.37
N ASN A 272 10.81 21.26 -11.60
CA ASN A 272 11.14 20.58 -12.85
C ASN A 272 9.98 20.59 -13.88
N GLY A 273 9.10 21.59 -13.80
CA GLY A 273 7.97 21.73 -14.71
C GLY A 273 6.93 20.60 -14.60
N GLY A 274 6.81 20.00 -13.42
CA GLY A 274 5.87 18.91 -13.14
C GLY A 274 6.32 17.53 -13.61
N ASN A 275 7.53 17.41 -14.16
CA ASN A 275 8.11 16.09 -14.45
C ASN A 275 8.87 15.59 -13.22
N ILE A 276 8.58 14.37 -12.83
CA ILE A 276 9.28 13.71 -11.73
C ILE A 276 10.75 13.52 -12.13
N PRO A 277 11.71 14.21 -11.48
CA PRO A 277 13.11 14.00 -11.75
C PRO A 277 13.51 12.61 -11.25
N THR A 278 14.38 11.94 -11.99
CA THR A 278 14.79 10.58 -11.66
C THR A 278 16.19 10.51 -11.06
N ASN A 279 16.82 11.67 -10.90
CA ASN A 279 18.12 11.77 -10.29
C ASN A 279 18.26 13.11 -9.55
N ILE A 280 18.52 13.04 -8.25
CA ILE A 280 18.85 14.18 -7.39
C ILE A 280 20.28 13.96 -6.90
N GLY A 281 21.16 14.92 -7.17
CA GLY A 281 22.57 14.85 -6.76
C GLY A 281 22.75 14.83 -5.24
N LEU A 282 23.95 14.48 -4.81
CA LEU A 282 24.34 14.48 -3.39
C LEU A 282 24.26 15.87 -2.73
N ASP A 283 24.28 16.93 -3.55
CA ASP A 283 24.08 18.32 -3.13
C ASP A 283 22.61 18.76 -3.14
N GLY A 284 21.68 17.84 -3.46
CA GLY A 284 20.24 18.09 -3.52
C GLY A 284 19.75 18.69 -4.83
N THR A 285 20.61 18.86 -5.84
CA THR A 285 20.25 19.46 -7.13
C THR A 285 19.62 18.46 -8.09
N ILE A 286 18.63 18.90 -8.88
CA ILE A 286 18.00 18.08 -9.92
C ILE A 286 19.04 17.81 -11.03
N GLY A 287 19.23 16.52 -11.35
CA GLY A 287 20.19 16.09 -12.36
C GLY A 287 21.66 16.18 -11.91
N GLY A 288 21.92 16.52 -10.64
CA GLY A 288 23.25 16.46 -10.07
C GLY A 288 23.84 15.05 -10.15
N GLU A 289 25.16 14.90 -10.35
CA GLU A 289 25.85 13.63 -10.62
C GLU A 289 25.47 13.00 -11.98
N TRP A 290 24.60 13.65 -12.77
CA TRP A 290 24.10 13.18 -14.07
C TRP A 290 24.13 14.29 -15.14
N ASP A 291 25.18 15.10 -15.15
CA ASP A 291 25.39 16.19 -16.11
C ASP A 291 24.19 17.16 -16.24
N GLY A 292 23.47 17.40 -15.14
CA GLY A 292 22.27 18.24 -15.11
C GLY A 292 21.01 17.61 -15.73
N LYS A 293 21.06 16.35 -16.16
CA LYS A 293 19.91 15.68 -16.77
C LYS A 293 18.94 15.17 -15.68
N TRP A 294 17.69 15.64 -15.72
CA TRP A 294 16.68 15.23 -14.75
C TRP A 294 16.12 13.82 -15.02
N TYR A 295 16.33 13.25 -16.19
CA TYR A 295 15.69 12.04 -16.73
C TYR A 295 16.62 10.82 -16.80
N GLY A 296 17.79 10.87 -16.28
CA GLY A 296 18.75 9.77 -16.30
C GLY A 296 18.59 8.81 -15.11
N GLY A 297 19.52 7.89 -14.98
CA GLY A 297 19.64 6.99 -13.83
C GLY A 297 18.90 5.66 -13.96
N VAL A 298 19.16 4.80 -12.98
CA VAL A 298 18.70 3.39 -12.99
C VAL A 298 17.16 3.30 -12.95
N PHE A 299 16.53 4.09 -12.11
CA PHE A 299 15.06 4.08 -11.93
C PHE A 299 14.36 5.21 -12.69
N GLY A 300 15.03 5.70 -13.75
CA GLY A 300 14.63 6.87 -14.47
C GLY A 300 13.79 6.60 -15.72
N TRP A 301 13.48 7.69 -16.40
CA TRP A 301 12.78 7.67 -17.68
C TRP A 301 13.56 6.97 -18.78
N ASN A 302 14.87 6.80 -18.61
CA ASN A 302 15.76 6.13 -19.57
C ASN A 302 16.52 5.00 -18.88
N PHE A 303 15.79 4.15 -18.21
CA PHE A 303 16.35 3.11 -17.33
C PHE A 303 17.35 2.19 -18.03
N TRP A 304 16.98 1.57 -19.11
CA TRP A 304 17.84 0.64 -19.85
C TRP A 304 17.60 0.82 -21.34
N PRO A 305 18.59 1.28 -22.13
CA PRO A 305 18.37 1.58 -23.54
C PRO A 305 17.86 0.41 -24.37
N GLN A 306 18.09 -0.82 -23.91
CA GLN A 306 17.81 -2.05 -24.66
C GLN A 306 16.71 -2.92 -24.04
N SER A 307 16.21 -2.60 -22.86
CA SER A 307 15.13 -3.34 -22.23
C SER A 307 13.81 -2.57 -22.34
N SER A 308 12.70 -3.29 -22.21
CA SER A 308 11.36 -2.73 -22.03
C SER A 308 11.22 -1.90 -20.75
N GLY A 309 12.30 -1.71 -20.02
CA GLY A 309 12.55 -0.85 -18.87
C GLY A 309 11.44 -0.77 -17.85
N ARG A 310 11.69 -1.29 -16.68
CA ARG A 310 10.87 -0.99 -15.52
C ARG A 310 10.99 0.50 -15.22
N ASN A 311 9.93 1.27 -15.44
CA ASN A 311 9.94 2.71 -15.22
C ASN A 311 9.30 3.01 -13.86
N TYR A 312 10.10 3.03 -12.82
CA TYR A 312 9.63 3.17 -11.43
C TYR A 312 9.44 4.61 -10.95
N TYR A 313 9.64 5.60 -11.82
CA TYR A 313 9.64 7.01 -11.42
C TYR A 313 8.39 7.48 -10.67
N ILE A 314 7.22 6.85 -10.89
CA ILE A 314 5.95 7.27 -10.29
C ILE A 314 5.57 6.47 -9.03
N ARG A 315 6.21 5.31 -8.78
CA ARG A 315 5.85 4.42 -7.67
C ARG A 315 6.03 5.11 -6.32
N GLY A 316 7.22 5.60 -6.03
CA GLY A 316 7.53 6.26 -4.76
C GLY A 316 6.78 7.58 -4.55
N PRO A 317 6.72 8.50 -5.53
CA PRO A 317 5.92 9.71 -5.43
C PRO A 317 4.42 9.47 -5.14
N ARG A 318 3.84 8.44 -5.75
CA ARG A 318 2.46 8.03 -5.47
C ARG A 318 2.27 7.63 -4.01
N ILE A 319 3.22 6.89 -3.43
CA ILE A 319 3.20 6.48 -2.02
C ILE A 319 3.35 7.70 -1.13
N ALA A 320 4.44 8.41 -1.23
CA ALA A 320 4.79 9.50 -0.32
C ALA A 320 3.78 10.66 -0.35
N PHE A 321 3.30 11.06 -1.52
CA PHE A 321 2.30 12.15 -1.61
C PHE A 321 0.93 11.70 -1.11
N GLY A 322 0.53 10.44 -1.34
CA GLY A 322 -0.67 9.87 -0.75
C GLY A 322 -0.60 9.86 0.78
N GLU A 323 0.53 9.49 1.35
CA GLU A 323 0.77 9.51 2.80
C GLU A 323 0.73 10.93 3.38
N CYS A 324 1.31 11.92 2.68
CA CYS A 324 1.20 13.33 3.07
C CYS A 324 -0.26 13.80 3.11
N ILE A 325 -1.07 13.42 2.10
CA ILE A 325 -2.51 13.75 2.09
C ILE A 325 -3.22 13.08 3.26
N LEU A 326 -2.91 11.83 3.56
CA LEU A 326 -3.52 11.12 4.70
C LEU A 326 -3.21 11.81 6.03
N LEU A 327 -1.96 12.27 6.22
CA LEU A 327 -1.52 12.94 7.45
C LEU A 327 -2.09 14.35 7.63
N THR A 328 -2.26 15.10 6.53
CA THR A 328 -2.52 16.54 6.60
C THR A 328 -3.89 16.96 6.09
N GLY A 329 -4.52 16.12 5.26
CA GLY A 329 -5.71 16.50 4.50
C GLY A 329 -5.42 17.48 3.35
N ASP A 330 -4.17 17.87 3.13
CA ASP A 330 -3.77 18.80 2.10
C ASP A 330 -3.67 18.11 0.72
N VAL A 331 -4.72 18.22 -0.06
CA VAL A 331 -4.79 17.64 -1.42
C VAL A 331 -3.84 18.29 -2.42
N SER A 332 -3.13 19.37 -2.06
CA SER A 332 -2.10 19.97 -2.92
C SER A 332 -0.89 19.04 -3.12
N TYR A 333 -0.69 18.05 -2.25
CA TYR A 333 0.30 17.00 -2.47
C TYR A 333 -0.01 16.10 -3.69
N ALA A 334 -1.22 16.13 -4.23
CA ALA A 334 -1.54 15.47 -5.49
C ALA A 334 -1.03 16.24 -6.74
N GLU A 335 -0.70 17.53 -6.59
CA GLU A 335 -0.35 18.41 -7.72
C GLU A 335 0.86 17.92 -8.54
N PRO A 336 1.97 17.43 -7.96
CA PRO A 336 3.07 16.88 -8.74
C PRO A 336 2.65 15.72 -9.65
N LEU A 337 1.78 14.84 -9.15
CA LEU A 337 1.25 13.72 -9.95
C LEU A 337 0.29 14.19 -11.04
N ARG A 338 -0.55 15.20 -10.75
CA ARG A 338 -1.41 15.83 -11.78
C ARG A 338 -0.58 16.40 -12.92
N GLN A 339 0.42 17.21 -12.59
CA GLN A 339 1.27 17.82 -13.61
C GLN A 339 2.04 16.78 -14.42
N GLN A 340 2.54 15.73 -13.76
CA GLN A 340 3.17 14.63 -14.49
C GLN A 340 2.19 13.96 -15.48
N ILE A 341 0.96 13.71 -15.08
CA ILE A 341 -0.08 13.15 -15.97
C ILE A 341 -0.41 14.13 -17.09
N GLU A 342 -0.56 15.42 -16.80
CA GLU A 342 -0.78 16.45 -17.84
C GLU A 342 0.35 16.46 -18.87
N ASN A 343 1.61 16.43 -18.42
CA ASN A 343 2.78 16.39 -19.29
C ASN A 343 2.78 15.14 -20.20
N LEU A 344 2.40 13.97 -19.65
CA LEU A 344 2.27 12.74 -20.45
C LEU A 344 1.16 12.87 -21.51
N TYR A 345 0.03 13.48 -21.16
CA TYR A 345 -1.05 13.71 -22.12
C TYR A 345 -0.68 14.75 -23.18
N ALA A 346 0.02 15.82 -22.81
CA ALA A 346 0.52 16.83 -23.76
C ALA A 346 1.53 16.23 -24.75
N ALA A 347 2.37 15.30 -24.29
CA ALA A 347 3.34 14.61 -25.13
C ALA A 347 2.77 13.36 -25.84
N SER A 348 1.49 13.01 -25.63
CA SER A 348 0.88 11.82 -26.23
C SER A 348 0.67 12.00 -27.74
N LYS A 349 0.58 10.87 -28.47
CA LYS A 349 0.30 10.83 -29.93
C LYS A 349 -0.92 9.97 -30.19
N VAL A 350 -1.64 10.27 -31.26
CA VAL A 350 -2.72 9.40 -31.76
C VAL A 350 -2.21 8.71 -33.03
N VAL A 351 -2.17 7.37 -32.98
CA VAL A 351 -1.77 6.53 -34.12
C VAL A 351 -2.88 5.51 -34.32
N ASP A 352 -3.40 5.44 -35.54
CA ASP A 352 -4.51 4.55 -35.93
C ASP A 352 -5.73 4.63 -34.99
N GLY A 353 -6.06 5.86 -34.56
CA GLY A 353 -7.17 6.13 -33.64
C GLY A 353 -6.87 5.81 -32.16
N GLN A 354 -5.72 5.24 -31.82
CA GLN A 354 -5.30 4.92 -30.46
C GLN A 354 -4.35 5.98 -29.90
N ARG A 355 -4.63 6.47 -28.68
CA ARG A 355 -3.72 7.38 -27.99
C ARG A 355 -2.58 6.58 -27.34
N LEU A 356 -1.36 7.00 -27.65
CA LEU A 356 -0.14 6.43 -27.09
C LEU A 356 0.57 7.48 -26.24
N PHE A 357 1.11 7.05 -25.12
CA PHE A 357 1.80 7.88 -24.15
C PHE A 357 3.29 7.55 -24.13
N PRO A 358 4.17 8.54 -23.96
CA PRO A 358 5.59 8.27 -23.85
C PRO A 358 5.90 7.57 -22.52
N ASN A 359 6.81 6.60 -22.56
CA ASN A 359 7.31 5.90 -21.39
C ASN A 359 8.76 6.25 -21.06
N LYS A 360 9.42 7.00 -21.92
CA LYS A 360 10.85 7.32 -21.80
C LYS A 360 11.10 8.76 -22.22
N HIS A 361 12.14 9.36 -21.63
CA HIS A 361 12.66 10.67 -22.00
C HIS A 361 14.18 10.60 -22.10
N GLY A 362 14.75 11.15 -23.16
CA GLY A 362 16.19 11.22 -23.41
C GLY A 362 16.60 12.60 -23.90
N ASP A 363 17.81 12.72 -24.42
CA ASP A 363 18.37 13.98 -24.94
C ASP A 363 17.53 14.55 -26.10
N ASP A 364 16.92 13.69 -26.92
CA ASP A 364 16.03 14.06 -28.02
C ASP A 364 14.56 14.22 -27.61
N GLY A 365 14.25 14.23 -26.31
CA GLY A 365 12.90 14.37 -25.79
C GLY A 365 12.18 13.04 -25.53
N TRP A 366 10.83 13.05 -25.63
CA TRP A 366 9.96 11.94 -25.30
C TRP A 366 9.96 10.82 -26.35
N TYR A 367 10.07 9.55 -25.91
CA TYR A 367 10.03 8.37 -26.80
C TYR A 367 9.46 7.13 -26.09
N GLY A 368 9.46 5.96 -26.74
CA GLY A 368 8.98 4.70 -26.18
C GLY A 368 7.46 4.72 -25.93
N TYR A 369 6.69 5.08 -26.95
CA TYR A 369 5.24 5.24 -26.85
C TYR A 369 4.50 3.92 -26.68
N GLY A 370 3.55 3.90 -25.73
CA GLY A 370 2.68 2.75 -25.43
C GLY A 370 1.30 3.18 -24.93
N THR A 371 0.41 2.23 -24.68
CA THR A 371 -1.00 2.48 -24.32
C THR A 371 -1.22 2.84 -22.86
N GLY A 372 -0.20 2.79 -22.03
CA GLY A 372 -0.29 2.98 -20.57
C GLY A 372 -0.60 4.43 -20.17
N SER A 373 -1.86 4.73 -19.90
CA SER A 373 -2.34 6.08 -19.51
C SER A 373 -2.17 6.39 -18.02
N ARG A 374 -1.59 5.51 -17.20
CA ARG A 374 -1.49 5.65 -15.74
C ARG A 374 -2.85 5.83 -15.06
N THR A 375 -3.84 5.06 -15.48
CA THR A 375 -5.22 5.14 -14.96
C THR A 375 -5.30 4.90 -13.46
N ASP A 376 -4.46 4.02 -12.93
CA ASP A 376 -4.36 3.72 -11.49
C ASP A 376 -3.95 4.97 -10.68
N VAL A 377 -2.98 5.75 -11.16
CA VAL A 377 -2.55 7.00 -10.52
C VAL A 377 -3.64 8.07 -10.63
N GLN A 378 -4.29 8.18 -11.78
CA GLN A 378 -5.41 9.12 -11.98
C GLN A 378 -6.59 8.79 -11.06
N LEU A 379 -6.84 7.50 -10.83
CA LEU A 379 -7.87 7.04 -9.89
C LEU A 379 -7.54 7.45 -8.45
N ASP A 380 -6.29 7.30 -8.02
CA ASP A 380 -5.87 7.76 -6.69
C ASP A 380 -6.01 9.28 -6.54
N ILE A 381 -5.52 10.06 -7.50
CA ILE A 381 -5.65 11.52 -7.50
C ILE A 381 -7.12 11.93 -7.35
N TYR A 382 -8.02 11.30 -8.13
CA TYR A 382 -9.45 11.57 -8.03
C TYR A 382 -10.02 11.19 -6.66
N LEU A 383 -9.71 10.02 -6.15
CA LEU A 383 -10.21 9.58 -4.84
C LEU A 383 -9.69 10.44 -3.69
N TRP A 384 -8.48 10.95 -3.78
CA TRP A 384 -7.93 11.88 -2.77
C TRP A 384 -8.59 13.23 -2.81
N SER A 385 -8.84 13.80 -4.00
CA SER A 385 -9.37 15.14 -4.17
C SER A 385 -10.90 15.19 -4.21
N LEU A 386 -11.50 14.22 -4.88
CA LEU A 386 -12.90 14.24 -5.36
C LEU A 386 -13.21 15.49 -6.20
N ASP A 387 -12.20 15.98 -6.91
CA ASP A 387 -12.38 17.09 -7.85
C ASP A 387 -12.94 16.56 -9.20
N PRO A 388 -14.02 17.14 -9.71
CA PRO A 388 -14.56 16.75 -11.03
C PRO A 388 -13.55 16.84 -12.16
N HIS A 389 -12.58 17.77 -12.07
CA HIS A 389 -11.50 17.88 -13.06
C HIS A 389 -10.61 16.62 -13.08
N ASP A 390 -10.28 16.04 -11.94
CA ASP A 390 -9.49 14.82 -11.85
C ASP A 390 -10.26 13.60 -12.39
N LYS A 391 -11.58 13.62 -12.30
CA LYS A 391 -12.47 12.55 -12.80
C LYS A 391 -12.58 12.49 -14.33
N ARG A 392 -12.33 13.58 -15.05
CA ARG A 392 -12.64 13.73 -16.49
C ARG A 392 -12.04 12.63 -17.41
N ARG A 393 -10.93 12.00 -16.97
CA ARG A 393 -10.26 10.94 -17.74
C ARG A 393 -10.64 9.53 -17.27
N LEU A 394 -11.51 9.43 -16.26
CA LEU A 394 -11.96 8.19 -15.65
C LEU A 394 -13.39 7.81 -16.01
N LEU A 395 -14.07 8.60 -16.86
CA LEU A 395 -15.48 8.42 -17.18
C LEU A 395 -15.78 7.06 -17.83
N ASP A 396 -14.77 6.44 -18.47
CA ASP A 396 -14.88 5.10 -19.05
C ASP A 396 -14.43 3.98 -18.11
N HIS A 397 -13.91 4.31 -16.91
CA HIS A 397 -13.49 3.33 -15.94
C HIS A 397 -14.71 2.62 -15.31
N GLY A 398 -14.76 1.29 -15.34
CA GLY A 398 -15.95 0.53 -14.97
C GLY A 398 -16.45 0.80 -13.55
N TRP A 399 -15.53 0.89 -12.57
CA TRP A 399 -15.91 1.21 -11.19
C TRP A 399 -16.45 2.65 -11.05
N ILE A 400 -15.87 3.62 -11.76
CA ILE A 400 -16.37 5.00 -11.76
C ILE A 400 -17.77 5.08 -12.38
N LYS A 401 -18.01 4.38 -13.51
CA LYS A 401 -19.36 4.26 -14.08
C LYS A 401 -20.38 3.69 -13.08
N PHE A 402 -19.97 2.69 -12.31
CA PHE A 402 -20.83 2.14 -11.26
C PHE A 402 -21.13 3.18 -10.17
N LEU A 403 -20.12 3.85 -9.63
CA LEU A 403 -20.29 4.90 -8.61
C LEU A 403 -21.16 6.06 -9.10
N ASP A 404 -21.21 6.31 -10.41
CA ASP A 404 -22.07 7.30 -11.06
C ASP A 404 -23.49 6.77 -11.40
N GLY A 405 -23.77 5.50 -11.07
CA GLY A 405 -25.06 4.87 -11.31
C GLY A 405 -25.29 4.39 -12.75
N HIS A 406 -24.25 4.34 -13.58
CA HIS A 406 -24.38 3.97 -15.01
C HIS A 406 -24.15 2.47 -15.28
N ASP A 407 -23.67 1.69 -14.31
CA ASP A 407 -23.34 0.26 -14.50
C ASP A 407 -23.70 -0.56 -13.24
N PRO A 408 -24.99 -0.82 -12.98
CA PRO A 408 -25.45 -1.49 -11.76
C PRO A 408 -24.96 -2.95 -11.63
N ASP A 409 -24.59 -3.59 -12.73
CA ASP A 409 -24.11 -4.97 -12.74
C ASP A 409 -22.58 -5.10 -12.51
N TYR A 410 -21.88 -3.98 -12.47
CA TYR A 410 -20.43 -3.96 -12.25
C TYR A 410 -19.98 -4.73 -11.00
N PRO A 411 -20.62 -4.58 -9.82
CA PRO A 411 -20.16 -5.23 -8.60
C PRO A 411 -20.06 -6.75 -8.74
N LEU A 412 -21.10 -7.39 -9.24
CA LEU A 412 -21.09 -8.84 -9.43
C LEU A 412 -20.03 -9.27 -10.44
N ARG A 413 -19.93 -8.58 -11.58
CA ARG A 413 -18.92 -8.91 -12.62
C ARG A 413 -17.50 -8.73 -12.12
N ALA A 414 -17.22 -7.69 -11.34
CA ALA A 414 -15.89 -7.43 -10.80
C ALA A 414 -15.44 -8.54 -9.82
N VAL A 415 -16.32 -8.95 -8.91
CA VAL A 415 -16.03 -10.03 -7.96
C VAL A 415 -15.89 -11.38 -8.68
N GLN A 416 -16.74 -11.67 -9.66
CA GLN A 416 -16.64 -12.89 -10.46
C GLN A 416 -15.34 -12.96 -11.28
N LYS A 417 -14.84 -11.83 -11.75
CA LYS A 417 -13.53 -11.74 -12.41
C LYS A 417 -12.40 -12.13 -11.45
N ASP A 418 -12.42 -11.61 -10.23
CA ASP A 418 -11.42 -11.95 -9.21
C ASP A 418 -11.51 -13.44 -8.82
N LEU A 419 -12.72 -13.99 -8.63
CA LEU A 419 -12.93 -15.43 -8.41
C LEU A 419 -12.36 -16.29 -9.55
N THR A 420 -12.58 -15.87 -10.80
CA THR A 420 -12.03 -16.56 -11.96
C THR A 420 -10.49 -16.53 -11.94
N THR A 421 -9.92 -15.41 -11.50
CA THR A 421 -8.46 -15.27 -11.36
C THR A 421 -7.91 -16.17 -10.27
N VAL A 422 -8.57 -16.28 -9.11
CA VAL A 422 -8.21 -17.22 -8.03
C VAL A 422 -8.15 -18.64 -8.57
N ARG A 423 -9.25 -19.09 -9.20
CA ARG A 423 -9.35 -20.46 -9.73
C ARG A 423 -8.28 -20.77 -10.79
N LYS A 424 -8.02 -19.80 -11.71
CA LYS A 424 -6.97 -19.92 -12.72
C LYS A 424 -5.58 -20.03 -12.10
N ARG A 425 -5.29 -19.28 -11.05
CA ARG A 425 -4.01 -19.33 -10.34
C ARG A 425 -3.82 -20.66 -9.62
N LEU A 426 -4.85 -21.18 -8.98
CA LEU A 426 -4.82 -22.49 -8.33
C LEU A 426 -4.63 -23.62 -9.34
N GLU A 427 -5.28 -23.54 -10.51
CA GLU A 427 -5.04 -24.48 -11.60
C GLU A 427 -3.60 -24.41 -12.11
N GLY A 428 -3.08 -23.19 -12.31
CA GLY A 428 -1.68 -22.98 -12.70
C GLY A 428 -0.71 -23.55 -11.68
N MET A 429 -0.94 -23.31 -10.39
CA MET A 429 -0.13 -23.86 -9.30
C MET A 429 -0.09 -25.38 -9.29
N ARG A 430 -1.24 -26.05 -9.48
CA ARG A 430 -1.31 -27.53 -9.56
C ARG A 430 -0.54 -28.09 -10.74
N ASN A 431 -0.31 -27.31 -11.77
CA ASN A 431 0.44 -27.67 -12.98
C ASN A 431 1.84 -27.03 -13.01
N ASP A 432 2.32 -26.46 -11.91
CA ASP A 432 3.64 -25.84 -11.83
C ASP A 432 4.74 -26.88 -12.09
N PRO A 433 5.55 -26.72 -13.15
CA PRO A 433 6.60 -27.66 -13.51
C PRO A 433 7.88 -27.47 -12.69
N THR A 434 7.98 -26.42 -11.87
CA THR A 434 9.20 -26.10 -11.12
C THR A 434 9.33 -26.98 -9.88
N THR A 435 10.57 -27.14 -9.42
CA THR A 435 10.90 -27.85 -8.18
C THR A 435 11.64 -26.90 -7.24
N PRO A 436 11.81 -27.23 -5.95
CA PRO A 436 12.59 -26.40 -5.04
C PRO A 436 14.01 -26.10 -5.56
N GLU A 437 14.61 -27.01 -6.34
CA GLU A 437 15.96 -26.85 -6.88
C GLU A 437 16.03 -25.97 -8.12
N THR A 438 14.91 -25.69 -8.77
CA THR A 438 14.83 -24.92 -10.02
C THR A 438 14.05 -23.61 -9.89
N ARG A 439 13.30 -23.43 -8.80
CA ARG A 439 12.41 -22.28 -8.58
C ARG A 439 13.15 -21.10 -7.96
N GLY A 440 13.02 -19.92 -8.53
CA GLY A 440 13.39 -18.66 -7.86
C GLY A 440 12.49 -18.36 -6.66
N SER A 441 12.94 -17.52 -5.74
CA SER A 441 12.24 -17.27 -4.49
C SER A 441 10.90 -16.52 -4.66
N ASP A 442 10.74 -15.74 -5.73
CA ASP A 442 9.55 -14.96 -6.06
C ASP A 442 8.63 -15.62 -7.11
N GLU A 443 9.05 -16.68 -7.77
CA GLU A 443 8.30 -17.29 -8.88
C GLU A 443 6.89 -17.77 -8.47
N GLY A 444 6.71 -18.18 -7.23
CA GLY A 444 5.41 -18.56 -6.68
C GLY A 444 4.38 -17.43 -6.71
N GLN A 445 4.79 -16.16 -6.69
CA GLN A 445 3.88 -15.01 -6.65
C GLN A 445 2.86 -14.98 -7.81
N SER A 446 3.23 -15.57 -8.95
CA SER A 446 2.33 -15.67 -10.12
C SER A 446 1.07 -16.51 -9.85
N TYR A 447 1.14 -17.40 -8.88
CA TYR A 447 0.06 -18.28 -8.43
C TYR A 447 -0.65 -17.79 -7.16
N ASN A 448 -0.18 -16.71 -6.52
CA ASN A 448 -0.77 -16.20 -5.28
C ASN A 448 -2.27 -15.90 -5.44
N PRO A 449 -3.16 -16.61 -4.70
CA PRO A 449 -4.61 -16.51 -4.88
C PRO A 449 -5.25 -15.29 -4.20
N ALA A 450 -4.52 -14.52 -3.40
CA ALA A 450 -5.06 -13.40 -2.64
C ALA A 450 -5.47 -12.22 -3.55
N GLN A 451 -6.66 -12.33 -4.17
CA GLN A 451 -7.28 -11.29 -4.98
C GLN A 451 -8.13 -10.39 -4.12
N VAL A 452 -7.82 -9.09 -4.07
CA VAL A 452 -8.50 -8.13 -3.18
C VAL A 452 -9.02 -6.89 -3.90
N THR A 453 -8.73 -6.70 -5.20
CA THR A 453 -9.02 -5.45 -5.91
C THR A 453 -10.51 -5.11 -5.91
N SER A 454 -11.37 -6.04 -6.30
CA SER A 454 -12.82 -5.81 -6.28
C SER A 454 -13.35 -5.63 -4.86
N LEU A 455 -12.78 -6.32 -3.86
CA LEU A 455 -13.18 -6.19 -2.46
C LEU A 455 -12.83 -4.80 -1.92
N VAL A 456 -11.62 -4.30 -2.16
CA VAL A 456 -11.20 -2.95 -1.73
C VAL A 456 -12.09 -1.88 -2.38
N ASN A 457 -12.33 -1.97 -3.70
CA ASN A 457 -13.19 -1.02 -4.39
C ASN A 457 -14.63 -1.03 -3.84
N LEU A 458 -15.22 -2.20 -3.74
CA LEU A 458 -16.67 -2.35 -3.49
C LEU A 458 -17.00 -2.31 -2.01
N MET A 459 -16.21 -2.94 -1.15
CA MET A 459 -16.50 -2.95 0.29
C MET A 459 -16.06 -1.64 0.95
N LEU A 460 -14.89 -1.14 0.61
CA LEU A 460 -14.26 -0.04 1.34
C LEU A 460 -14.39 1.32 0.65
N GLY A 461 -14.75 1.35 -0.64
CA GLY A 461 -14.74 2.58 -1.43
C GLY A 461 -13.32 3.15 -1.59
N GLY A 462 -12.33 2.29 -1.82
CA GLY A 462 -10.93 2.62 -1.99
C GLY A 462 -10.33 2.02 -3.25
N ASN A 463 -9.12 2.46 -3.61
CA ASN A 463 -8.34 1.84 -4.67
C ASN A 463 -7.33 0.84 -4.09
N HIS A 464 -6.98 -0.18 -4.88
CA HIS A 464 -5.96 -1.15 -4.46
C HIS A 464 -4.60 -0.43 -4.26
N PRO A 465 -3.96 -0.58 -3.09
CA PRO A 465 -2.77 0.22 -2.76
C PRO A 465 -1.49 -0.21 -3.51
N GLY A 466 -1.51 -1.33 -4.21
CA GLY A 466 -0.33 -1.86 -4.89
C GLY A 466 0.54 -2.73 -3.98
N GLY A 467 1.74 -3.09 -4.47
CA GLY A 467 2.64 -4.03 -3.80
C GLY A 467 3.84 -3.41 -3.08
N ALA A 468 3.99 -2.09 -3.06
CA ALA A 468 5.22 -1.44 -2.60
C ALA A 468 5.06 -0.61 -1.30
N GLY A 469 4.08 -0.95 -0.46
CA GLY A 469 3.93 -0.32 0.85
C GLY A 469 3.03 0.92 0.89
N ASN A 470 2.30 1.24 -0.17
CA ASN A 470 1.34 2.36 -0.14
C ASN A 470 0.27 2.14 0.95
N VAL A 471 -0.11 3.22 1.63
CA VAL A 471 -1.22 3.17 2.59
C VAL A 471 -2.55 2.91 1.88
N LEU A 472 -3.48 2.30 2.60
CA LEU A 472 -4.83 2.06 2.10
C LEU A 472 -5.66 3.34 2.21
N HIS A 473 -5.97 3.96 1.07
CA HIS A 473 -6.94 5.06 1.03
C HIS A 473 -8.34 4.50 0.78
N SER A 474 -9.21 4.55 1.79
CA SER A 474 -10.60 4.10 1.67
C SER A 474 -11.57 5.04 2.34
N ARG A 475 -12.86 4.91 2.01
CA ARG A 475 -13.93 5.68 2.67
C ARG A 475 -14.37 5.05 3.96
N LEU A 476 -14.43 3.73 3.95
CA LEU A 476 -14.90 2.92 5.07
C LEU A 476 -13.91 1.81 5.39
N ARG A 477 -13.99 1.32 6.61
CA ARG A 477 -13.36 0.09 7.08
C ARG A 477 -14.27 -0.57 8.09
N TYR A 478 -14.22 -1.90 8.20
CA TYR A 478 -15.12 -2.67 9.04
C TYR A 478 -14.38 -3.48 10.10
N PHE A 479 -15.09 -3.75 11.20
CA PHE A 479 -14.60 -4.64 12.25
C PHE A 479 -15.73 -5.50 12.78
N ASP A 480 -15.37 -6.71 13.21
CA ASP A 480 -16.23 -7.60 13.98
C ASP A 480 -15.97 -7.35 15.48
N PRO A 481 -16.90 -6.66 16.18
CA PRO A 481 -16.72 -6.39 17.59
C PRO A 481 -16.93 -7.64 18.45
N THR A 482 -17.63 -8.66 17.95
CA THR A 482 -17.88 -9.91 18.67
C THR A 482 -16.62 -10.77 18.73
N ALA A 483 -15.95 -10.93 17.59
CA ALA A 483 -14.67 -11.60 17.48
C ALA A 483 -13.48 -10.70 17.83
N ARG A 484 -13.69 -9.38 18.06
CA ARG A 484 -12.68 -8.35 18.31
C ARG A 484 -11.58 -8.37 17.25
N ARG A 485 -11.95 -8.32 15.97
CA ARG A 485 -11.03 -8.39 14.85
C ARG A 485 -11.36 -7.41 13.73
N SER A 486 -10.38 -7.17 12.87
CA SER A 486 -10.57 -6.46 11.59
C SER A 486 -11.41 -7.25 10.61
N GLY A 487 -12.09 -6.54 9.72
CA GLY A 487 -12.86 -7.07 8.62
C GLY A 487 -14.34 -7.26 8.95
N LEU A 488 -15.13 -7.52 7.93
CA LEU A 488 -16.54 -7.83 8.10
C LEU A 488 -16.71 -9.14 8.87
N PRO A 489 -17.70 -9.22 9.76
CA PRO A 489 -18.15 -10.50 10.33
C PRO A 489 -18.49 -11.50 9.23
N ASP A 490 -18.38 -12.79 9.56
CA ASP A 490 -18.82 -13.82 8.63
C ASP A 490 -20.29 -13.63 8.25
N GLN A 491 -20.65 -14.01 7.00
CA GLN A 491 -21.99 -13.85 6.41
C GLN A 491 -22.46 -12.39 6.28
N VAL A 492 -21.59 -11.40 6.37
CA VAL A 492 -21.94 -10.01 6.06
C VAL A 492 -21.33 -9.60 4.72
N GLY A 493 -22.13 -8.93 3.88
CA GLY A 493 -21.68 -8.26 2.66
C GLY A 493 -21.75 -6.75 2.80
N ALA A 494 -20.85 -6.03 2.12
CA ALA A 494 -20.83 -4.57 2.07
C ALA A 494 -20.62 -4.08 0.64
N LEU A 495 -21.37 -3.05 0.22
CA LEU A 495 -21.26 -2.45 -1.10
C LEU A 495 -21.31 -0.93 -1.01
N VAL A 496 -20.18 -0.27 -1.24
CA VAL A 496 -20.10 1.17 -1.44
C VAL A 496 -20.50 1.47 -2.88
N ASP A 497 -21.62 2.12 -3.07
CA ASP A 497 -22.19 2.39 -4.39
C ASP A 497 -22.23 3.87 -4.78
N ARG A 498 -21.80 4.76 -3.87
CA ARG A 498 -21.67 6.19 -4.14
C ARG A 498 -20.60 6.82 -3.24
N ILE A 499 -19.76 7.65 -3.83
CA ILE A 499 -18.74 8.41 -3.14
C ILE A 499 -18.85 9.87 -3.56
N GLU A 500 -19.10 10.74 -2.57
CA GLU A 500 -19.14 12.19 -2.74
C GLU A 500 -18.18 12.85 -1.74
N ARG A 501 -17.97 14.15 -1.89
CA ARG A 501 -17.08 14.90 -1.00
C ARG A 501 -17.49 14.78 0.46
N ASP A 502 -18.78 14.94 0.72
CA ASP A 502 -19.36 15.03 2.06
C ASP A 502 -20.20 13.82 2.45
N SER A 503 -20.27 12.81 1.59
CA SER A 503 -21.04 11.60 1.88
C SER A 503 -20.47 10.36 1.21
N VAL A 504 -20.81 9.21 1.79
CA VAL A 504 -20.64 7.89 1.19
C VAL A 504 -21.90 7.07 1.41
N SER A 505 -22.36 6.37 0.35
CA SER A 505 -23.49 5.45 0.48
C SER A 505 -22.99 4.01 0.47
N VAL A 506 -23.47 3.21 1.39
CA VAL A 506 -23.12 1.81 1.55
C VAL A 506 -24.36 0.96 1.83
N THR A 507 -24.44 -0.21 1.18
CA THR A 507 -25.40 -1.26 1.52
C THR A 507 -24.71 -2.29 2.38
N LEU A 508 -25.25 -2.59 3.55
CA LEU A 508 -24.86 -3.73 4.37
C LEU A 508 -25.95 -4.79 4.32
N VAL A 509 -25.56 -6.06 4.27
CA VAL A 509 -26.52 -7.19 4.28
C VAL A 509 -25.98 -8.33 5.13
N ASN A 510 -26.83 -8.87 6.00
CA ASN A 510 -26.60 -10.10 6.74
C ASN A 510 -27.19 -11.27 5.94
N LEU A 511 -26.32 -12.15 5.45
CA LEU A 511 -26.71 -13.33 4.68
C LEU A 511 -27.16 -14.50 5.58
N ASP A 512 -26.83 -14.43 6.88
CA ASP A 512 -27.26 -15.43 7.85
C ASP A 512 -28.75 -15.23 8.19
N GLN A 513 -29.54 -16.27 7.94
CA GLN A 513 -31.00 -16.25 8.16
C GLN A 513 -31.39 -16.59 9.60
N ARG A 514 -30.46 -16.90 10.49
CA ARG A 514 -30.69 -17.36 11.85
C ARG A 514 -30.16 -16.40 12.89
N ASP A 515 -28.94 -15.91 12.65
CA ASP A 515 -28.20 -15.13 13.62
C ASP A 515 -28.04 -13.67 13.18
N GLY A 516 -28.23 -12.75 14.12
CA GLY A 516 -27.89 -11.34 13.92
C GLY A 516 -26.41 -11.13 13.85
N ARG A 517 -25.99 -10.03 13.21
CA ARG A 517 -24.58 -9.63 13.11
C ARG A 517 -24.42 -8.20 13.57
N ARG A 518 -23.29 -7.94 14.22
CA ARG A 518 -22.88 -6.59 14.64
C ARG A 518 -21.62 -6.19 13.90
N VAL A 519 -21.61 -5.00 13.30
CA VAL A 519 -20.51 -4.47 12.51
C VAL A 519 -20.11 -3.10 13.04
N VAL A 520 -18.84 -2.87 13.31
CA VAL A 520 -18.33 -1.52 13.48
C VAL A 520 -17.95 -0.97 12.12
N VAL A 521 -18.50 0.18 11.74
CA VAL A 521 -18.19 0.92 10.52
C VAL A 521 -17.33 2.11 10.89
N GLN A 522 -16.09 2.12 10.45
CA GLN A 522 -15.13 3.18 10.66
C GLN A 522 -15.01 4.06 9.42
N MET A 523 -14.84 5.33 9.64
CA MET A 523 -14.66 6.34 8.59
C MET A 523 -13.19 6.46 8.21
N GLY A 524 -12.85 6.00 7.00
CA GLY A 524 -11.47 5.88 6.49
C GLY A 524 -10.77 4.61 6.95
N ALA A 525 -9.63 4.31 6.31
CA ALA A 525 -8.82 3.14 6.65
C ALA A 525 -8.19 3.25 8.05
N TYR A 526 -7.88 4.47 8.47
CA TYR A 526 -7.13 4.79 9.69
C TYR A 526 -7.91 5.74 10.61
N ALA A 527 -9.25 5.78 10.52
CA ALA A 527 -10.12 6.69 11.28
C ALA A 527 -9.87 8.18 11.02
N GLU A 528 -9.28 8.52 9.90
CA GLU A 528 -8.95 9.90 9.50
C GLU A 528 -10.16 10.74 9.12
N HIS A 529 -11.31 10.10 8.87
CA HIS A 529 -12.55 10.79 8.55
C HIS A 529 -13.50 10.80 9.75
N HIS A 530 -14.45 11.74 9.74
CA HIS A 530 -15.43 11.93 10.80
C HIS A 530 -16.84 11.66 10.26
N CYS A 531 -17.59 10.79 10.92
CA CYS A 531 -19.01 10.58 10.67
C CYS A 531 -19.82 11.66 11.40
N VAL A 532 -20.54 12.48 10.64
CA VAL A 532 -21.48 13.48 11.20
C VAL A 532 -22.79 12.80 11.59
N SER A 533 -23.35 12.04 10.66
CA SER A 533 -24.63 11.34 10.85
C SER A 533 -24.79 10.23 9.82
N VAL A 534 -25.70 9.33 10.12
CA VAL A 534 -26.16 8.25 9.24
C VAL A 534 -27.63 8.45 8.91
N GLU A 535 -27.98 8.43 7.63
CA GLU A 535 -29.35 8.41 7.13
C GLU A 535 -29.72 6.99 6.68
N LEU A 536 -30.79 6.46 7.25
CA LEU A 536 -31.37 5.15 6.96
C LEU A 536 -32.88 5.26 6.95
N ASP A 537 -33.55 4.83 5.86
CA ASP A 537 -35.00 4.82 5.70
C ASP A 537 -35.66 6.17 6.03
N GLY A 538 -35.00 7.28 5.61
CA GLY A 538 -35.49 8.66 5.86
C GLY A 538 -35.29 9.15 7.30
N LYS A 539 -34.67 8.37 8.17
CA LYS A 539 -34.29 8.76 9.53
C LYS A 539 -32.82 9.10 9.60
N THR A 540 -32.50 10.29 10.11
CA THR A 540 -31.12 10.72 10.39
C THR A 540 -30.75 10.43 11.83
N THR A 541 -29.66 9.72 12.05
CA THR A 541 -29.07 9.43 13.38
C THR A 541 -27.74 10.17 13.49
N PRO A 542 -27.60 11.15 14.41
CA PRO A 542 -26.32 11.78 14.68
C PRO A 542 -25.31 10.77 15.22
N VAL A 543 -24.07 10.82 14.76
CA VAL A 543 -22.96 9.97 15.21
C VAL A 543 -21.87 10.77 15.89
N ASP A 544 -21.35 11.81 15.22
CA ASP A 544 -20.32 12.73 15.71
C ASP A 544 -19.06 11.99 16.24
N ALA A 545 -18.56 11.02 15.47
CA ALA A 545 -17.45 10.15 15.85
C ALA A 545 -16.68 9.63 14.61
N THR A 546 -15.55 8.96 14.83
CA THR A 546 -14.78 8.30 13.75
C THR A 546 -15.39 6.94 13.32
N HIS A 547 -16.33 6.40 14.06
CA HIS A 547 -16.98 5.12 13.80
C HIS A 547 -18.34 5.04 14.47
N PHE A 548 -19.15 4.07 14.08
CA PHE A 548 -20.42 3.72 14.68
C PHE A 548 -20.68 2.22 14.51
N THR A 549 -21.65 1.70 15.24
CA THR A 549 -22.03 0.29 15.20
C THR A 549 -23.30 0.10 14.38
N VAL A 550 -23.38 -0.97 13.59
CA VAL A 550 -24.59 -1.39 12.89
C VAL A 550 -25.01 -2.77 13.40
N ASP A 551 -26.23 -2.87 13.89
CA ASP A 551 -26.87 -4.14 14.27
C ASP A 551 -27.74 -4.63 13.12
N LEU A 552 -27.41 -5.77 12.54
CA LEU A 552 -28.12 -6.41 11.42
C LEU A 552 -28.94 -7.60 11.95
N ALA A 553 -30.24 -7.55 11.84
CA ALA A 553 -31.09 -8.70 12.13
C ALA A 553 -30.81 -9.86 11.15
N PRO A 554 -31.22 -11.10 11.46
CA PRO A 554 -31.07 -12.23 10.54
C PRO A 554 -31.72 -11.95 9.17
N GLY A 555 -30.99 -12.15 8.09
CA GLY A 555 -31.43 -11.92 6.71
C GLY A 555 -31.78 -10.47 6.37
N ALA A 556 -31.41 -9.52 7.22
CA ALA A 556 -31.71 -8.11 7.01
C ALA A 556 -30.61 -7.41 6.22
N GLY A 557 -30.96 -6.35 5.49
CA GLY A 557 -30.04 -5.49 4.80
C GLY A 557 -30.70 -4.17 4.40
N ALA A 558 -29.88 -3.12 4.33
CA ALA A 558 -30.33 -1.82 3.87
C ALA A 558 -29.16 -0.99 3.31
N LYS A 559 -29.54 -0.02 2.48
CA LYS A 559 -28.62 1.04 2.03
C LYS A 559 -28.71 2.20 3.02
N MET A 560 -27.57 2.69 3.45
CA MET A 560 -27.45 3.90 4.27
C MET A 560 -26.57 4.94 3.60
N THR A 561 -26.83 6.21 3.86
CA THR A 561 -25.95 7.32 3.49
C THR A 561 -25.29 7.89 4.73
N ILE A 562 -23.98 7.96 4.71
CA ILE A 562 -23.15 8.47 5.81
C ILE A 562 -22.66 9.85 5.43
N LEU A 563 -23.03 10.88 6.20
CA LEU A 563 -22.49 12.23 6.07
C LEU A 563 -21.15 12.30 6.80
N GLN A 564 -20.15 12.86 6.14
CA GLN A 564 -18.78 12.83 6.63
C GLN A 564 -18.06 14.17 6.48
N LYS A 565 -17.02 14.34 7.32
CA LYS A 565 -15.92 15.31 7.11
C LYS A 565 -14.65 14.53 6.87
N ARG A 566 -13.98 14.78 5.75
CA ARG A 566 -12.76 14.06 5.38
C ARG A 566 -11.55 14.67 6.09
N TYR A 567 -10.57 13.83 6.43
CA TYR A 567 -9.30 14.19 7.07
C TYR A 567 -9.49 15.12 8.29
N ALA A 568 -10.49 14.80 9.11
CA ALA A 568 -10.85 15.59 10.30
C ALA A 568 -10.09 15.14 11.56
N HIS A 569 -9.44 13.99 11.50
CA HIS A 569 -8.69 13.39 12.61
C HIS A 569 -7.31 12.94 12.15
N GLN A 570 -6.40 12.83 13.11
CA GLN A 570 -5.11 12.21 12.86
C GLN A 570 -5.31 10.70 12.61
N PRO A 571 -4.68 10.16 11.55
CA PRO A 571 -4.84 8.76 11.21
C PRO A 571 -4.16 7.85 12.25
N THR A 572 -4.76 6.70 12.52
CA THR A 572 -4.24 5.70 13.48
C THR A 572 -4.60 4.28 13.08
N LEU A 573 -3.74 3.33 13.42
CA LEU A 573 -4.00 1.89 13.32
C LEU A 573 -4.74 1.33 14.55
N SER A 574 -4.88 2.10 15.64
CA SER A 574 -5.58 1.65 16.85
C SER A 574 -6.98 1.13 16.52
N LEU A 575 -7.34 -0.01 17.09
CA LEU A 575 -8.66 -0.60 16.89
C LEU A 575 -9.76 0.25 17.56
N PRO A 576 -11.00 0.26 17.07
CA PRO A 576 -12.05 1.13 17.61
C PRO A 576 -12.25 1.02 19.12
N TRP A 577 -12.16 -0.19 19.67
CA TRP A 577 -12.31 -0.47 21.11
C TRP A 577 -11.08 -0.17 21.95
N ASP A 578 -9.95 0.20 21.36
CA ASP A 578 -8.71 0.51 22.06
C ASP A 578 -8.38 2.01 22.06
N ARG A 579 -9.25 2.86 21.49
CA ARG A 579 -9.04 4.32 21.33
C ARG A 579 -9.46 5.17 22.54
N SER A 580 -10.01 4.60 23.58
CA SER A 580 -10.49 5.33 24.75
C SER A 580 -9.43 6.21 25.44
N TRP A 581 -8.15 5.95 25.19
CA TRP A 581 -7.03 6.74 25.71
C TRP A 581 -6.62 7.94 24.82
N MET A 582 -7.10 8.00 23.56
CA MET A 582 -6.80 9.12 22.66
C MET A 582 -7.78 10.31 22.81
N LEU A 583 -8.86 10.17 23.57
CA LEU A 583 -9.92 11.16 23.71
C LEU A 583 -9.82 12.01 24.98
N GLY A 584 -8.75 11.93 25.71
CA GLY A 584 -8.65 12.70 26.93
C GLY A 584 -7.28 12.67 27.59
N GLU A 585 -6.50 13.64 27.30
CA GLU A 585 -5.75 14.39 28.32
C GLU A 585 -5.29 15.72 27.74
#